data_a5784c3fe8239f9bb62db12d638e2c01
#
_entry.id   a5784c3fe8239f9bb62db12d638e2c01
#
_cell.length_a   1.000
_cell.length_b   1.000
_cell.length_c   1.000
_cell.angle_alpha   90.00
_cell.angle_beta   90.00
_cell.angle_gamma   90.00
#
_symmetry.space_group_name_H-M   'P 1'
#
loop_
_entity.id
_entity.type
_entity.pdbx_description
1 polymer ?
#
loop_
_entity_poly.entity_id
_entity_poly.type
_entity_poly.pdbx_seq_one_letter_code
_entity_poly.pdbx_strand_id
1 'polypeptide(L)'
;MYSAFAKLDGSHPWRQVGPDAYHDYQARYRAGGRVVYFNYPLAVELGLIAPHHRHRMSASLEKAILDTFSLQIINEYDLAHPRRWTGAQLKPGKYMATRYLQLQHKSRCGRTSGDGRAIWNGCIQTPSLTFDVASRGTGATCLCPGAQVSKRPLRTGDERVGYGSGTADLDEMLGTAVMSEILYRQGLPTERTLTVIDFGDGSAIGVRTAPNLLRPAHIFRYLKQNRHRQLKASFDYFLERQSENGFWNLPLEPAARYRKALRYLARSYAKMAAVLEEEYIFNWLAWDGDNLLASGAILDYGSVRQFAARHDKYRYDDVDRYSTCLSEQRYWARELIRVFAQAADFALTGRKRTLREFKDAAVLRTYDRAFTRERDKRLLWRLGFTPGQIDHLMRRARREIADFRRALVFFETLKTSKGPEELPDGITHRPVFLIRNLLRRLPEYYVDRCQCRHGEMMPPDMFCKIMAASYVTRDDLRMTPTRIARSRNFQACYQRLIAKAGPFGRVLRTVRRRAAVVNFEHRMTGNAIIHITDSVIRHKHRLDADELQAAIDRFIESQVLVPGIWKPIDQRELGRPTRKSRLLRRVWKDLDECKETV
;
A
#
# COMPACT_ATOMS: atom_id res chain seq x y z
N MET A 1 -33.07 2.52 6.91
CA MET A 1 -32.53 2.18 5.59
C MET A 1 -31.06 1.73 5.68
N TYR A 2 -30.23 2.28 6.59
CA TYR A 2 -28.81 1.96 6.77
C TYR A 2 -28.52 1.26 8.10
N SER A 3 -29.38 0.32 8.52
CA SER A 3 -29.28 -0.38 9.82
C SER A 3 -28.00 -1.20 9.99
N ALA A 4 -27.36 -1.62 8.89
CA ALA A 4 -26.10 -2.38 8.94
C ALA A 4 -24.95 -1.61 9.62
N PHE A 5 -24.96 -0.27 9.58
CA PHE A 5 -23.98 0.55 10.28
C PHE A 5 -24.03 0.39 11.80
N ALA A 6 -25.20 0.07 12.37
CA ALA A 6 -25.36 -0.15 13.80
C ALA A 6 -24.61 -1.39 14.33
N LYS A 7 -24.18 -2.31 13.43
CA LYS A 7 -23.34 -3.46 13.80
C LYS A 7 -21.90 -3.07 14.18
N LEU A 8 -21.51 -1.85 13.86
CA LEU A 8 -20.19 -1.30 14.19
C LEU A 8 -20.25 -0.57 15.53
N ASP A 9 -20.44 -1.31 16.59
CA ASP A 9 -20.69 -0.86 17.95
C ASP A 9 -19.49 -0.97 18.90
N GLY A 10 -18.31 -1.30 18.35
CA GLY A 10 -17.07 -1.53 19.11
C GLY A 10 -16.88 -2.98 19.55
N SER A 11 -17.84 -3.86 19.32
CA SER A 11 -17.67 -5.30 19.60
C SER A 11 -16.72 -5.93 18.59
N HIS A 12 -15.79 -6.78 19.08
CA HIS A 12 -14.82 -7.43 18.21
C HIS A 12 -14.26 -8.71 18.85
N PRO A 13 -14.15 -9.84 18.09
CA PRO A 13 -13.67 -11.12 18.62
C PRO A 13 -12.21 -11.09 19.12
N TRP A 14 -11.38 -10.14 18.69
CA TRP A 14 -10.00 -9.98 19.17
C TRP A 14 -9.90 -9.86 20.69
N ARG A 15 -10.98 -9.42 21.36
CA ARG A 15 -11.05 -9.36 22.84
C ARG A 15 -10.79 -10.70 23.52
N GLN A 16 -11.05 -11.82 22.83
CA GLN A 16 -10.81 -13.18 23.32
C GLN A 16 -9.34 -13.51 23.54
N VAL A 17 -8.41 -12.80 22.88
CA VAL A 17 -6.96 -12.98 23.06
C VAL A 17 -6.52 -12.63 24.48
N GLY A 18 -7.22 -11.69 25.13
CA GLY A 18 -7.00 -11.34 26.52
C GLY A 18 -7.01 -9.83 26.77
N PRO A 19 -7.22 -9.40 28.01
CA PRO A 19 -7.42 -7.98 28.36
C PRO A 19 -6.17 -7.12 28.14
N ASP A 20 -4.99 -7.71 28.04
CA ASP A 20 -3.77 -6.99 27.74
C ASP A 20 -3.51 -6.78 26.25
N ALA A 21 -4.37 -7.33 25.36
CA ALA A 21 -4.26 -7.16 23.91
C ALA A 21 -4.72 -5.78 23.44
N TYR A 22 -5.45 -5.05 24.25
CA TYR A 22 -6.08 -3.77 23.90
C TYR A 22 -6.26 -2.86 25.11
N HIS A 23 -6.74 -1.66 24.87
CA HIS A 23 -7.29 -0.73 25.85
C HIS A 23 -8.66 -0.26 25.39
N ASP A 24 -9.64 -0.20 26.29
CA ASP A 24 -11.01 0.21 25.98
C ASP A 24 -11.26 1.67 26.25
N TYR A 25 -11.92 2.34 25.32
CA TYR A 25 -12.35 3.72 25.43
C TYR A 25 -13.86 3.85 25.27
N GLN A 26 -14.49 4.67 26.10
CA GLN A 26 -15.77 5.26 25.77
C GLN A 26 -15.54 6.35 24.73
N ALA A 27 -16.47 6.49 23.78
CA ALA A 27 -16.41 7.52 22.76
C ALA A 27 -17.59 8.48 22.86
N ARG A 28 -17.39 9.70 22.38
CA ARG A 28 -18.42 10.71 22.17
C ARG A 28 -18.54 11.08 20.71
N TYR A 29 -19.68 11.58 20.32
CA TYR A 29 -19.87 12.13 18.99
C TYR A 29 -19.02 13.41 18.81
N ARG A 30 -18.30 13.50 17.68
CA ARG A 30 -17.59 14.70 17.26
C ARG A 30 -18.43 15.43 16.22
N ALA A 31 -18.91 16.64 16.56
CA ALA A 31 -19.72 17.48 15.68
C ALA A 31 -18.87 18.13 14.58
N GLY A 32 -19.54 18.66 13.54
CA GLY A 32 -18.90 19.45 12.47
C GLY A 32 -18.27 18.62 11.35
N GLY A 33 -18.37 17.30 11.41
CA GLY A 33 -17.85 16.43 10.34
C GLY A 33 -18.70 16.48 9.07
N ARG A 34 -18.03 16.40 7.90
CA ARG A 34 -18.63 16.23 6.57
C ARG A 34 -17.93 15.08 5.85
N VAL A 35 -18.71 14.22 5.19
CA VAL A 35 -18.12 13.14 4.38
C VAL A 35 -17.57 13.70 3.08
N VAL A 36 -16.25 13.59 2.87
CA VAL A 36 -15.54 14.06 1.66
C VAL A 36 -15.15 12.94 0.72
N TYR A 37 -15.17 11.70 1.19
CA TYR A 37 -14.95 10.49 0.39
C TYR A 37 -15.75 9.33 0.99
N PHE A 38 -16.40 8.55 0.13
CA PHE A 38 -17.08 7.30 0.50
C PHE A 38 -16.89 6.24 -0.57
N ASN A 39 -16.34 5.11 -0.21
CA ASN A 39 -16.08 4.00 -1.14
C ASN A 39 -17.36 3.16 -1.33
N TYR A 40 -18.21 3.57 -2.26
CA TYR A 40 -19.48 2.90 -2.54
C TYR A 40 -19.31 1.41 -2.91
N PRO A 41 -18.38 1.01 -3.82
CA PRO A 41 -18.16 -0.41 -4.09
C PRO A 41 -17.78 -1.22 -2.86
N LEU A 42 -16.93 -0.67 -2.00
CA LEU A 42 -16.53 -1.30 -0.75
C LEU A 42 -17.71 -1.39 0.25
N ALA A 43 -18.51 -0.33 0.35
CA ALA A 43 -19.69 -0.33 1.23
C ALA A 43 -20.74 -1.37 0.80
N VAL A 44 -20.88 -1.63 -0.52
CA VAL A 44 -21.69 -2.74 -1.05
C VAL A 44 -21.08 -4.09 -0.66
N GLU A 45 -19.78 -4.25 -0.84
CA GLU A 45 -19.03 -5.48 -0.48
C GLU A 45 -19.19 -5.81 1.01
N LEU A 46 -19.18 -4.79 1.86
CA LEU A 46 -19.40 -4.90 3.30
C LEU A 46 -20.89 -5.10 3.70
N GLY A 47 -21.82 -4.98 2.77
CA GLY A 47 -23.25 -5.04 3.06
C GLY A 47 -23.80 -3.84 3.86
N LEU A 48 -23.05 -2.72 3.89
CA LEU A 48 -23.50 -1.48 4.56
C LEU A 48 -24.56 -0.73 3.76
N ILE A 49 -24.52 -0.87 2.43
CA ILE A 49 -25.49 -0.34 1.49
C ILE A 49 -25.94 -1.43 0.50
N ALA A 50 -27.12 -1.27 -0.07
CA ALA A 50 -27.66 -2.26 -1.00
C ALA A 50 -26.86 -2.32 -2.32
N PRO A 51 -26.79 -3.48 -3.02
CA PRO A 51 -26.06 -3.62 -4.28
C PRO A 51 -26.53 -2.67 -5.39
N HIS A 52 -27.81 -2.27 -5.38
CA HIS A 52 -28.40 -1.34 -6.35
C HIS A 52 -28.42 0.13 -5.85
N HIS A 53 -27.66 0.44 -4.80
CA HIS A 53 -27.57 1.81 -4.29
C HIS A 53 -27.03 2.77 -5.37
N ARG A 54 -27.77 3.87 -5.59
CA ARG A 54 -27.26 4.95 -6.45
C ARG A 54 -26.07 5.59 -5.75
N HIS A 55 -24.88 5.54 -6.32
CA HIS A 55 -23.64 6.06 -5.74
C HIS A 55 -23.70 7.60 -5.54
N ARG A 56 -24.61 8.04 -4.68
CA ARG A 56 -24.85 9.44 -4.32
C ARG A 56 -24.98 9.57 -2.81
N MET A 57 -24.43 10.66 -2.28
CA MET A 57 -24.50 10.97 -0.85
C MET A 57 -25.87 11.59 -0.54
N SER A 58 -26.70 10.87 0.19
CA SER A 58 -27.96 11.40 0.74
C SER A 58 -27.75 11.86 2.19
N ALA A 59 -28.55 12.79 2.66
CA ALA A 59 -28.50 13.23 4.05
C ALA A 59 -28.65 12.08 5.05
N SER A 60 -29.46 11.06 4.72
CA SER A 60 -29.65 9.87 5.57
C SER A 60 -28.43 8.94 5.56
N LEU A 61 -27.72 8.82 4.43
CA LEU A 61 -26.48 8.05 4.37
C LEU A 61 -25.35 8.77 5.11
N GLU A 62 -25.19 10.07 4.86
CA GLU A 62 -24.19 10.88 5.56
C GLU A 62 -24.41 10.84 7.07
N LYS A 63 -25.67 10.99 7.52
CA LYS A 63 -26.01 10.84 8.94
C LYS A 63 -25.60 9.47 9.49
N ALA A 64 -25.88 8.38 8.77
CA ALA A 64 -25.52 7.03 9.22
C ALA A 64 -24.00 6.85 9.34
N ILE A 65 -23.22 7.43 8.39
CA ILE A 65 -21.76 7.43 8.42
C ILE A 65 -21.25 8.24 9.63
N LEU A 66 -21.76 9.46 9.81
CA LEU A 66 -21.33 10.34 10.91
C LEU A 66 -21.70 9.77 12.28
N ASP A 67 -22.92 9.25 12.46
CA ASP A 67 -23.37 8.60 13.70
C ASP A 67 -22.49 7.37 14.05
N THR A 68 -21.87 6.75 13.06
CA THR A 68 -21.03 5.55 13.27
C THR A 68 -19.57 5.87 13.48
N PHE A 69 -19.01 6.81 12.74
CA PHE A 69 -17.58 7.01 12.65
C PHE A 69 -17.09 8.38 13.09
N SER A 70 -17.95 9.42 13.15
CA SER A 70 -17.56 10.74 13.67
C SER A 70 -17.44 10.71 15.19
N LEU A 71 -16.42 10.00 15.68
CA LEU A 71 -16.23 9.71 17.10
C LEU A 71 -14.92 10.28 17.61
N GLN A 72 -14.93 10.73 18.85
CA GLN A 72 -13.72 11.06 19.61
C GLN A 72 -13.75 10.29 20.94
N ILE A 73 -12.64 9.62 21.27
CA ILE A 73 -12.50 8.92 22.55
C ILE A 73 -12.50 9.90 23.72
N ILE A 74 -13.00 9.45 24.85
CA ILE A 74 -12.80 10.08 26.15
C ILE A 74 -11.55 9.43 26.73
N ASN A 75 -10.44 10.15 26.65
CA ASN A 75 -9.15 9.61 27.01
C ASN A 75 -8.74 9.97 28.46
N GLU A 76 -7.56 9.57 28.88
CA GLU A 76 -7.05 9.78 30.25
C GLU A 76 -6.93 11.29 30.60
N TYR A 77 -6.71 12.16 29.61
CA TYR A 77 -6.73 13.61 29.82
C TYR A 77 -8.15 14.11 30.10
N ASP A 78 -9.12 13.68 29.31
CA ASP A 78 -10.51 14.06 29.50
C ASP A 78 -11.06 13.57 30.85
N LEU A 79 -10.62 12.38 31.31
CA LEU A 79 -10.97 11.84 32.63
C LEU A 79 -10.34 12.62 33.78
N ALA A 80 -9.10 13.11 33.61
CA ALA A 80 -8.42 13.95 34.59
C ALA A 80 -8.95 15.39 34.65
N HIS A 81 -9.62 15.85 33.57
CA HIS A 81 -10.24 17.16 33.44
C HIS A 81 -11.74 16.99 33.14
N PRO A 82 -12.52 16.51 34.11
CA PRO A 82 -13.86 16.03 33.83
C PRO A 82 -14.77 17.13 33.30
N ARG A 83 -15.36 16.84 32.13
CA ARG A 83 -16.47 17.60 31.54
C ARG A 83 -17.75 16.79 31.73
N ARG A 84 -18.85 17.47 31.99
CA ARG A 84 -20.17 16.81 32.00
C ARG A 84 -20.62 16.57 30.55
N TRP A 85 -20.71 15.30 30.16
CA TRP A 85 -21.25 14.89 28.88
C TRP A 85 -22.72 14.46 29.11
N THR A 86 -23.60 14.91 28.25
CA THR A 86 -24.98 14.40 28.23
C THR A 86 -25.01 13.01 27.61
N GLY A 87 -26.01 12.19 27.99
CA GLY A 87 -26.17 10.86 27.39
C GLY A 87 -26.28 10.88 25.85
N ALA A 88 -26.88 11.95 25.29
CA ALA A 88 -26.99 12.14 23.85
C ALA A 88 -25.64 12.41 23.16
N GLN A 89 -24.62 12.87 23.88
CA GLN A 89 -23.28 13.11 23.35
C GLN A 89 -22.39 11.85 23.38
N LEU A 90 -22.76 10.86 24.17
CA LEU A 90 -22.01 9.63 24.34
C LEU A 90 -22.45 8.57 23.33
N LYS A 91 -21.47 7.92 22.70
CA LYS A 91 -21.71 6.74 21.88
C LYS A 91 -21.85 5.53 22.82
N PRO A 92 -22.90 4.72 22.71
CA PRO A 92 -22.97 3.43 23.41
C PRO A 92 -21.81 2.49 23.04
N GLY A 93 -21.43 1.65 23.99
CA GLY A 93 -20.35 0.67 23.77
C GLY A 93 -18.96 1.18 24.14
N LYS A 94 -18.01 0.27 24.04
CA LYS A 94 -16.57 0.53 24.24
C LYS A 94 -15.79 0.16 23.00
N TYR A 95 -14.88 1.03 22.63
CA TYR A 95 -14.04 0.89 21.44
C TYR A 95 -12.62 0.57 21.85
N MET A 96 -12.05 -0.49 21.31
CA MET A 96 -10.70 -0.89 21.65
C MET A 96 -9.65 -0.16 20.80
N ALA A 97 -8.54 0.22 21.44
CA ALA A 97 -7.25 0.52 20.83
C ALA A 97 -6.33 -0.68 21.06
N THR A 98 -5.80 -1.30 20.03
CA THR A 98 -5.02 -2.53 20.16
C THR A 98 -3.56 -2.26 20.47
N ARG A 99 -2.92 -3.19 21.22
CA ARG A 99 -1.49 -3.10 21.55
C ARG A 99 -0.65 -3.93 20.60
N TYR A 100 0.43 -3.32 20.09
CA TYR A 100 1.40 -4.00 19.23
C TYR A 100 2.80 -3.38 19.37
N LEU A 101 3.81 -4.04 18.77
CA LEU A 101 5.17 -3.52 18.72
C LEU A 101 5.23 -2.28 17.83
N GLN A 102 6.08 -1.32 18.22
CA GLN A 102 6.46 -0.19 17.37
C GLN A 102 7.95 0.11 17.52
N LEU A 103 8.67 0.22 16.40
CA LEU A 103 10.08 0.55 16.36
C LEU A 103 10.38 1.91 17.01
N GLN A 104 9.53 2.88 16.74
CA GLN A 104 9.66 4.26 17.23
C GLN A 104 9.44 4.37 18.74
N HIS A 105 8.77 3.38 19.35
CA HIS A 105 8.47 3.43 20.77
C HIS A 105 9.68 3.06 21.62
N LYS A 106 10.00 3.90 22.61
CA LYS A 106 11.20 3.75 23.45
C LYS A 106 11.34 2.37 24.09
N SER A 107 10.24 1.77 24.56
CA SER A 107 10.27 0.46 25.22
C SER A 107 10.50 -0.71 24.27
N ARG A 108 10.11 -0.57 23.00
CA ARG A 108 10.21 -1.61 21.93
C ARG A 108 9.72 -2.99 22.35
N CYS A 109 8.79 -3.08 23.30
CA CYS A 109 8.26 -4.35 23.82
C CYS A 109 6.76 -4.52 23.59
N GLY A 110 6.04 -3.51 23.08
CA GLY A 110 4.61 -3.56 22.79
C GLY A 110 3.70 -3.62 24.02
N ARG A 111 4.18 -3.20 25.21
CA ARG A 111 3.32 -3.08 26.40
C ARG A 111 2.52 -1.79 26.39
N THR A 112 3.16 -0.71 25.96
CA THR A 112 2.65 0.66 26.00
C THR A 112 2.58 1.31 24.63
N SER A 113 2.67 0.53 23.55
CA SER A 113 2.55 0.98 22.16
C SER A 113 1.45 0.24 21.44
N GLY A 114 0.88 0.87 20.42
CA GLY A 114 -0.24 0.34 19.67
C GLY A 114 -0.98 1.41 18.88
N ASP A 115 -2.31 1.26 18.78
CA ASP A 115 -3.19 2.24 18.13
C ASP A 115 -3.19 3.58 18.90
N GLY A 116 -2.22 4.44 18.57
CA GLY A 116 -2.02 5.72 19.26
C GLY A 116 -3.07 6.78 18.94
N ARG A 117 -3.75 6.66 17.81
CA ARG A 117 -4.78 7.60 17.31
C ARG A 117 -5.97 6.92 16.66
N ALA A 118 -6.14 5.62 16.90
CA ALA A 118 -7.18 4.83 16.24
C ALA A 118 -7.95 3.97 17.24
N ILE A 119 -9.20 3.71 16.89
CA ILE A 119 -10.07 2.74 17.57
C ILE A 119 -10.63 1.75 16.56
N TRP A 120 -10.95 0.56 17.03
CA TRP A 120 -11.63 -0.47 16.25
C TRP A 120 -13.13 -0.32 16.43
N ASN A 121 -13.84 -0.04 15.31
CA ASN A 121 -15.29 0.14 15.30
C ASN A 121 -16.04 -1.19 15.40
N GLY A 122 -15.36 -2.30 15.12
CA GLY A 122 -15.94 -3.64 15.17
C GLY A 122 -15.59 -4.49 13.96
N CYS A 123 -16.39 -5.50 13.69
CA CYS A 123 -16.28 -6.32 12.49
C CYS A 123 -17.64 -6.49 11.81
N ILE A 124 -17.61 -6.68 10.50
CA ILE A 124 -18.78 -6.96 9.67
C ILE A 124 -18.63 -8.35 9.07
N GLN A 125 -19.60 -9.20 9.31
CA GLN A 125 -19.71 -10.49 8.65
C GLN A 125 -20.62 -10.36 7.43
N THR A 126 -20.09 -10.65 6.26
CA THR A 126 -20.81 -10.82 5.00
C THR A 126 -21.02 -12.32 4.73
N PRO A 127 -21.82 -12.72 3.74
CA PRO A 127 -21.97 -14.13 3.39
C PRO A 127 -20.64 -14.83 3.02
N SER A 128 -19.63 -14.08 2.55
CA SER A 128 -18.35 -14.64 2.08
C SER A 128 -17.17 -14.35 3.00
N LEU A 129 -17.16 -13.21 3.67
CA LEU A 129 -15.99 -12.74 4.43
C LEU A 129 -16.41 -12.01 5.70
N THR A 130 -15.54 -12.04 6.70
CA THR A 130 -15.60 -11.13 7.83
C THR A 130 -14.53 -10.06 7.67
N PHE A 131 -14.90 -8.78 7.81
CA PHE A 131 -14.02 -7.62 7.71
C PHE A 131 -13.90 -6.93 9.06
N ASP A 132 -12.70 -6.53 9.41
CA ASP A 132 -12.45 -5.62 10.53
C ASP A 132 -12.57 -4.18 10.03
N VAL A 133 -13.08 -3.29 10.90
CA VAL A 133 -13.26 -1.86 10.63
C VAL A 133 -12.64 -1.04 11.76
N ALA A 134 -11.80 -0.07 11.42
CA ALA A 134 -11.12 0.80 12.36
C ALA A 134 -11.07 2.26 11.86
N SER A 135 -11.19 3.21 12.78
CA SER A 135 -11.11 4.66 12.51
C SER A 135 -9.81 5.23 13.04
N ARG A 136 -9.13 6.05 12.23
CA ARG A 136 -7.95 6.86 12.61
C ARG A 136 -8.36 8.31 12.82
N GLY A 137 -7.66 9.03 13.72
CA GLY A 137 -7.95 10.43 14.03
C GLY A 137 -9.03 10.60 15.10
N THR A 138 -9.28 9.55 15.88
CA THR A 138 -10.35 9.51 16.89
C THR A 138 -9.90 9.95 18.29
N GLY A 139 -8.67 10.37 18.46
CA GLY A 139 -8.13 10.91 19.70
C GLY A 139 -6.85 10.21 20.17
N ALA A 140 -6.11 10.89 21.05
CA ALA A 140 -4.87 10.38 21.63
C ALA A 140 -5.20 9.29 22.66
N THR A 141 -4.75 8.06 22.40
CA THR A 141 -4.85 6.95 23.34
C THR A 141 -3.64 6.91 24.28
N CYS A 142 -3.69 6.14 25.36
CA CYS A 142 -2.54 5.87 26.21
C CYS A 142 -1.38 5.15 25.49
N LEU A 143 -1.62 4.65 24.27
CA LEU A 143 -0.65 3.93 23.45
C LEU A 143 0.06 4.85 22.44
N CYS A 144 -0.31 6.13 22.36
CA CYS A 144 0.33 7.05 21.44
C CYS A 144 1.77 7.38 21.86
N PRO A 145 2.69 7.61 20.92
CA PRO A 145 4.09 7.94 21.22
C PRO A 145 4.22 9.15 22.14
N GLY A 146 3.44 10.19 21.91
CA GLY A 146 3.47 11.41 22.69
C GLY A 146 3.11 11.20 24.18
N ALA A 147 2.12 10.36 24.50
CA ALA A 147 1.77 10.04 25.87
C ALA A 147 2.91 9.33 26.62
N GLN A 148 3.66 8.50 25.91
CA GLN A 148 4.79 7.76 26.51
C GLN A 148 6.04 8.63 26.72
N VAL A 149 6.27 9.59 25.84
CA VAL A 149 7.38 10.55 25.96
C VAL A 149 7.10 11.56 27.07
N SER A 150 5.91 12.13 27.11
CA SER A 150 5.53 13.14 28.10
C SER A 150 5.27 12.56 29.49
N LYS A 151 5.02 11.24 29.59
CA LYS A 151 4.54 10.54 30.79
C LYS A 151 3.29 11.19 31.41
N ARG A 152 2.50 11.88 30.59
CA ARG A 152 1.27 12.59 30.96
C ARG A 152 0.15 12.20 30.01
N PRO A 153 -1.09 12.18 30.49
CA PRO A 153 -2.24 12.11 29.60
C PRO A 153 -2.22 13.27 28.60
N LEU A 154 -2.36 12.97 27.31
CA LEU A 154 -2.34 13.98 26.27
C LEU A 154 -3.75 14.45 25.93
N ARG A 155 -3.92 15.77 25.83
CA ARG A 155 -5.10 16.35 25.19
C ARG A 155 -5.06 15.99 23.69
N THR A 156 -6.15 15.44 23.18
CA THR A 156 -6.32 15.23 21.74
C THR A 156 -6.14 16.54 20.97
N GLY A 157 -5.30 16.55 19.95
CA GLY A 157 -4.98 17.73 19.14
C GLY A 157 -3.96 18.67 19.79
N ASP A 158 -3.16 18.21 20.73
CA ASP A 158 -2.06 19.01 21.30
C ASP A 158 -0.92 19.11 20.26
N GLU A 159 -0.84 20.27 19.59
CA GLU A 159 0.13 20.53 18.51
C GLU A 159 1.60 20.41 18.96
N ARG A 160 1.89 20.56 20.25
CA ARG A 160 3.26 20.45 20.80
C ARG A 160 3.86 19.06 20.65
N VAL A 161 3.03 18.03 20.45
CA VAL A 161 3.48 16.63 20.27
C VAL A 161 3.34 16.16 18.83
N GLY A 162 2.99 17.03 17.88
CA GLY A 162 2.93 16.73 16.46
C GLY A 162 2.11 15.48 16.14
N TYR A 163 2.67 14.55 15.40
CA TYR A 163 2.08 13.28 15.01
C TYR A 163 1.50 12.46 16.19
N GLY A 164 2.01 12.66 17.41
CA GLY A 164 1.52 11.99 18.62
C GLY A 164 0.24 12.58 19.21
N SER A 165 -0.40 13.58 18.60
CA SER A 165 -1.55 14.32 19.13
C SER A 165 -2.88 13.57 19.12
N GLY A 166 -2.95 12.42 18.47
CA GLY A 166 -4.18 11.61 18.35
C GLY A 166 -5.11 12.03 17.21
N THR A 167 -4.75 13.06 16.44
CA THR A 167 -5.45 13.48 15.23
C THR A 167 -4.90 12.79 13.98
N ALA A 168 -5.61 12.91 12.88
CA ALA A 168 -5.14 12.55 11.54
C ALA A 168 -5.41 13.73 10.60
N ASP A 169 -4.51 13.95 9.65
CA ASP A 169 -4.59 15.05 8.71
C ASP A 169 -5.45 14.67 7.50
N LEU A 170 -6.16 15.63 6.94
CA LEU A 170 -7.08 15.39 5.83
C LEU A 170 -6.35 14.92 4.56
N ASP A 171 -5.17 15.47 4.28
CA ASP A 171 -4.33 15.10 3.14
C ASP A 171 -3.85 13.64 3.25
N GLU A 172 -3.40 13.23 4.45
CA GLU A 172 -3.02 11.84 4.73
C GLU A 172 -4.20 10.88 4.50
N MET A 173 -5.39 11.23 4.98
CA MET A 173 -6.57 10.36 4.85
C MET A 173 -7.06 10.27 3.40
N LEU A 174 -7.06 11.37 2.65
CA LEU A 174 -7.40 11.37 1.22
C LEU A 174 -6.34 10.64 0.38
N GLY A 175 -5.06 10.87 0.67
CA GLY A 175 -3.96 10.15 0.02
C GLY A 175 -4.06 8.63 0.24
N THR A 176 -4.35 8.22 1.48
CA THR A 176 -4.61 6.81 1.83
C THR A 176 -5.80 6.24 1.03
N ALA A 177 -6.92 6.98 0.96
CA ALA A 177 -8.10 6.54 0.23
C ALA A 177 -7.82 6.30 -1.25
N VAL A 178 -7.14 7.24 -1.90
CA VAL A 178 -6.78 7.16 -3.32
C VAL A 178 -5.78 6.02 -3.58
N MET A 179 -4.66 6.00 -2.84
CA MET A 179 -3.59 5.02 -3.09
C MET A 179 -4.03 3.58 -2.79
N SER A 180 -4.72 3.36 -1.66
CA SER A 180 -5.18 2.02 -1.29
C SER A 180 -6.14 1.44 -2.32
N GLU A 181 -7.07 2.26 -2.83
CA GLU A 181 -8.03 1.80 -3.83
C GLU A 181 -7.38 1.54 -5.19
N ILE A 182 -6.42 2.38 -5.63
CA ILE A 182 -5.65 2.16 -6.86
C ILE A 182 -4.88 0.84 -6.77
N LEU A 183 -4.13 0.61 -5.70
CA LEU A 183 -3.32 -0.60 -5.54
C LEU A 183 -4.19 -1.85 -5.38
N TYR A 184 -5.30 -1.77 -4.63
CA TYR A 184 -6.26 -2.85 -4.53
C TYR A 184 -6.81 -3.27 -5.90
N ARG A 185 -7.26 -2.30 -6.70
CA ARG A 185 -7.80 -2.55 -8.05
C ARG A 185 -6.75 -2.99 -9.06
N GLN A 186 -5.48 -2.76 -8.78
CA GLN A 186 -4.34 -3.34 -9.51
C GLN A 186 -3.97 -4.77 -9.05
N GLY A 187 -4.68 -5.32 -8.07
CA GLY A 187 -4.52 -6.69 -7.57
C GLY A 187 -3.45 -6.86 -6.49
N LEU A 188 -3.08 -5.77 -5.79
CA LEU A 188 -2.24 -5.85 -4.61
C LEU A 188 -3.11 -5.95 -3.36
N PRO A 189 -2.85 -6.92 -2.46
CA PRO A 189 -3.51 -6.96 -1.17
C PRO A 189 -3.15 -5.72 -0.34
N THR A 190 -4.17 -5.05 0.20
CA THR A 190 -4.01 -3.82 0.97
C THR A 190 -5.20 -3.61 1.91
N GLU A 191 -5.03 -2.78 2.95
CA GLU A 191 -6.18 -2.16 3.60
C GLU A 191 -6.93 -1.29 2.59
N ARG A 192 -8.22 -1.06 2.80
CA ARG A 192 -9.02 -0.15 1.96
C ARG A 192 -9.69 0.91 2.82
N THR A 193 -9.77 2.13 2.31
CA THR A 193 -10.50 3.20 2.98
C THR A 193 -11.98 3.14 2.62
N LEU A 194 -12.83 3.07 3.64
CA LEU A 194 -14.29 3.11 3.50
C LEU A 194 -14.79 4.54 3.36
N THR A 195 -14.34 5.43 4.24
CA THR A 195 -14.78 6.84 4.22
C THR A 195 -13.70 7.75 4.83
N VAL A 196 -13.74 9.03 4.42
CA VAL A 196 -12.99 10.13 5.02
C VAL A 196 -13.97 11.21 5.44
N ILE A 197 -13.90 11.62 6.72
CA ILE A 197 -14.71 12.67 7.33
C ILE A 197 -13.80 13.86 7.62
N ASP A 198 -14.10 15.01 7.05
CA ASP A 198 -13.39 16.28 7.19
C ASP A 198 -14.09 17.16 8.25
N PHE A 199 -13.32 17.78 9.13
CA PHE A 199 -13.84 18.68 10.16
C PHE A 199 -13.62 20.18 9.84
N GLY A 200 -13.02 20.49 8.71
CA GLY A 200 -12.82 21.86 8.25
C GLY A 200 -11.62 22.59 8.86
N ASP A 201 -10.99 22.04 9.87
CA ASP A 201 -9.82 22.55 10.59
C ASP A 201 -8.50 21.87 10.16
N GLY A 202 -8.51 21.13 9.05
CA GLY A 202 -7.38 20.31 8.57
C GLY A 202 -7.35 18.91 9.15
N SER A 203 -8.05 18.65 10.25
CA SER A 203 -8.15 17.32 10.82
C SER A 203 -9.26 16.49 10.16
N ALA A 204 -9.05 15.17 10.14
CA ALA A 204 -10.00 14.24 9.57
C ALA A 204 -10.12 12.94 10.39
N ILE A 205 -11.17 12.17 10.11
CA ILE A 205 -11.25 10.76 10.48
C ILE A 205 -11.23 9.94 9.20
N GLY A 206 -10.25 9.01 9.10
CA GLY A 206 -10.19 8.01 8.04
C GLY A 206 -10.63 6.64 8.55
N VAL A 207 -11.64 6.06 7.93
CA VAL A 207 -12.14 4.71 8.26
C VAL A 207 -11.55 3.70 7.31
N ARG A 208 -10.82 2.73 7.85
CA ARG A 208 -10.19 1.66 7.08
C ARG A 208 -10.81 0.30 7.37
N THR A 209 -10.68 -0.60 6.44
CA THR A 209 -11.13 -1.99 6.57
C THR A 209 -10.20 -2.96 5.85
N ALA A 210 -10.15 -4.17 6.36
CA ALA A 210 -9.55 -5.33 5.72
C ALA A 210 -10.20 -6.61 6.28
N PRO A 211 -10.11 -7.75 5.57
CA PRO A 211 -10.57 -9.03 6.10
C PRO A 211 -9.92 -9.41 7.45
N ASN A 212 -8.74 -8.83 7.74
CA ASN A 212 -8.06 -8.96 9.01
C ASN A 212 -7.07 -7.79 9.17
N LEU A 213 -7.32 -6.86 10.10
CA LEU A 213 -6.47 -5.69 10.34
C LEU A 213 -5.28 -5.98 11.27
N LEU A 214 -5.08 -7.21 11.70
CA LEU A 214 -3.93 -7.55 12.52
C LEU A 214 -2.62 -7.35 11.76
N ARG A 215 -1.65 -6.76 12.44
CA ARG A 215 -0.26 -6.61 11.99
C ARG A 215 0.59 -7.76 12.58
N PRO A 216 1.72 -8.16 11.99
CA PRO A 216 2.69 -9.05 12.65
C PRO A 216 3.02 -8.58 14.06
N ALA A 217 3.13 -7.27 14.24
CA ALA A 217 3.42 -6.59 15.49
C ALA A 217 2.50 -6.98 16.67
N HIS A 218 1.23 -7.34 16.42
CA HIS A 218 0.29 -7.84 17.43
C HIS A 218 0.72 -9.20 18.00
N ILE A 219 1.25 -10.08 17.15
CA ILE A 219 1.72 -11.42 17.52
C ILE A 219 3.14 -11.33 18.11
N PHE A 220 4.03 -10.58 17.44
CA PHE A 220 5.45 -10.48 17.80
C PHE A 220 5.69 -9.80 19.14
N ARG A 221 4.76 -8.94 19.61
CA ARG A 221 4.87 -8.40 20.97
C ARG A 221 4.93 -9.48 22.04
N TYR A 222 4.13 -10.53 21.90
CA TYR A 222 4.09 -11.64 22.85
C TYR A 222 5.33 -12.53 22.75
N LEU A 223 5.87 -12.68 21.54
CA LEU A 223 7.17 -13.32 21.34
C LEU A 223 8.28 -12.52 22.05
N LYS A 224 8.29 -11.20 21.88
CA LYS A 224 9.26 -10.30 22.52
C LYS A 224 9.17 -10.37 24.06
N GLN A 225 7.95 -10.44 24.58
CA GLN A 225 7.65 -10.50 26.01
C GLN A 225 7.79 -11.91 26.62
N ASN A 226 8.09 -12.93 25.81
CA ASN A 226 8.15 -14.35 26.22
C ASN A 226 6.84 -14.88 26.82
N ARG A 227 5.68 -14.48 26.25
CA ARG A 227 4.34 -14.83 26.74
C ARG A 227 3.70 -15.90 25.84
N HIS A 228 3.98 -17.17 26.14
CA HIS A 228 3.55 -18.31 25.31
C HIS A 228 2.04 -18.36 25.07
N ARG A 229 1.23 -18.35 26.14
CA ARG A 229 -0.25 -18.49 26.01
C ARG A 229 -0.85 -17.41 25.13
N GLN A 230 -0.44 -16.15 25.33
CA GLN A 230 -0.95 -15.01 24.58
C GLN A 230 -0.44 -15.01 23.13
N LEU A 231 0.81 -15.43 22.91
CA LEU A 231 1.33 -15.60 21.55
C LEU A 231 0.50 -16.64 20.80
N LYS A 232 0.29 -17.81 21.41
CA LYS A 232 -0.51 -18.88 20.81
C LYS A 232 -1.93 -18.41 20.52
N ALA A 233 -2.61 -17.79 21.47
CA ALA A 233 -3.97 -17.25 21.29
C ALA A 233 -4.05 -16.23 20.16
N SER A 234 -3.11 -15.27 20.10
CA SER A 234 -3.09 -14.25 19.05
C SER A 234 -2.78 -14.82 17.66
N PHE A 235 -1.89 -15.81 17.59
CA PHE A 235 -1.54 -16.44 16.32
C PHE A 235 -2.66 -17.37 15.84
N ASP A 236 -3.25 -18.16 16.73
CA ASP A 236 -4.38 -19.02 16.40
C ASP A 236 -5.58 -18.20 15.93
N TYR A 237 -5.92 -17.11 16.61
CA TYR A 237 -6.95 -16.17 16.17
C TYR A 237 -6.71 -15.69 14.71
N PHE A 238 -5.46 -15.31 14.41
CA PHE A 238 -5.12 -14.90 13.04
C PHE A 238 -5.33 -16.04 12.03
N LEU A 239 -4.89 -17.26 12.37
CA LEU A 239 -5.02 -18.42 11.48
C LEU A 239 -6.50 -18.83 11.29
N GLU A 240 -7.29 -18.77 12.34
CA GLU A 240 -8.74 -19.05 12.30
C GLU A 240 -9.45 -18.07 11.38
N ARG A 241 -9.23 -16.79 11.54
CA ARG A 241 -9.80 -15.76 10.68
C ARG A 241 -9.43 -15.96 9.21
N GLN A 242 -8.17 -16.35 8.91
CA GLN A 242 -7.77 -16.65 7.54
C GLN A 242 -8.48 -17.88 6.96
N SER A 243 -8.78 -18.87 7.78
CA SER A 243 -9.52 -20.07 7.37
C SER A 243 -11.02 -19.79 7.23
N GLU A 244 -11.62 -19.09 8.17
CA GLU A 244 -13.04 -18.69 8.15
C GLU A 244 -13.36 -17.83 6.91
N ASN A 245 -12.45 -16.94 6.54
CA ASN A 245 -12.54 -16.14 5.32
C ASN A 245 -12.20 -16.93 4.03
N GLY A 246 -11.94 -18.24 4.12
CA GLY A 246 -11.65 -19.08 2.96
C GLY A 246 -10.33 -18.83 2.27
N PHE A 247 -9.47 -17.93 2.80
CA PHE A 247 -8.18 -17.62 2.18
C PHE A 247 -7.18 -18.76 2.33
N TRP A 248 -7.22 -19.46 3.46
CA TRP A 248 -6.30 -20.54 3.78
C TRP A 248 -7.04 -21.81 4.19
N ASN A 249 -6.81 -22.87 3.47
CA ASN A 249 -7.25 -24.20 3.91
C ASN A 249 -6.18 -24.79 4.84
N LEU A 250 -6.40 -24.73 6.16
CA LEU A 250 -5.46 -25.19 7.17
C LEU A 250 -5.94 -26.50 7.81
N PRO A 251 -5.04 -27.48 8.07
CA PRO A 251 -5.39 -28.70 8.79
C PRO A 251 -5.66 -28.40 10.27
N LEU A 252 -6.36 -29.32 10.94
CA LEU A 252 -6.68 -29.22 12.38
C LEU A 252 -5.46 -29.55 13.25
N GLU A 253 -4.59 -30.50 12.81
CA GLU A 253 -3.40 -30.88 13.56
C GLU A 253 -2.44 -29.68 13.69
N PRO A 254 -2.06 -29.26 14.93
CA PRO A 254 -1.36 -28.00 15.18
C PRO A 254 -0.04 -27.85 14.42
N ALA A 255 0.83 -28.88 14.41
CA ALA A 255 2.13 -28.78 13.75
C ALA A 255 1.99 -28.66 12.22
N ALA A 256 1.05 -29.39 11.61
CA ALA A 256 0.74 -29.27 10.19
C ALA A 256 0.07 -27.93 9.85
N ARG A 257 -0.80 -27.43 10.74
CA ARG A 257 -1.48 -26.13 10.64
C ARG A 257 -0.47 -24.98 10.55
N TYR A 258 0.42 -24.86 11.54
CA TYR A 258 1.45 -23.81 11.54
C TYR A 258 2.42 -23.95 10.36
N ARG A 259 2.84 -25.17 10.02
CA ARG A 259 3.72 -25.43 8.86
C ARG A 259 3.08 -24.99 7.55
N LYS A 260 1.79 -25.24 7.35
CA LYS A 260 1.06 -24.82 6.14
C LYS A 260 0.82 -23.32 6.13
N ALA A 261 0.48 -22.71 7.28
CA ALA A 261 0.34 -21.27 7.45
C ALA A 261 1.64 -20.53 7.10
N LEU A 262 2.78 -20.98 7.59
CA LEU A 262 4.08 -20.40 7.26
C LEU A 262 4.37 -20.42 5.75
N ARG A 263 3.92 -21.45 5.01
CA ARG A 263 4.05 -21.48 3.54
C ARG A 263 3.17 -20.44 2.86
N TYR A 264 1.95 -20.19 3.36
CA TYR A 264 1.08 -19.13 2.87
C TYR A 264 1.71 -17.76 3.13
N LEU A 265 2.16 -17.50 4.37
CA LEU A 265 2.86 -16.28 4.74
C LEU A 265 4.08 -16.03 3.85
N ALA A 266 4.95 -17.03 3.68
CA ALA A 266 6.14 -16.90 2.84
C ALA A 266 5.81 -16.51 1.40
N ARG A 267 4.76 -17.08 0.81
CA ARG A 267 4.32 -16.74 -0.55
C ARG A 267 3.71 -15.35 -0.64
N SER A 268 2.90 -14.97 0.34
CA SER A 268 2.24 -13.65 0.39
C SER A 268 3.27 -12.52 0.53
N TYR A 269 4.18 -12.65 1.49
CA TYR A 269 5.26 -11.67 1.70
C TYR A 269 6.23 -11.60 0.52
N ALA A 270 6.54 -12.74 -0.08
CA ALA A 270 7.37 -12.80 -1.27
C ALA A 270 6.71 -12.09 -2.47
N LYS A 271 5.41 -12.28 -2.68
CA LYS A 271 4.65 -11.59 -3.73
C LYS A 271 4.63 -10.08 -3.48
N MET A 272 4.33 -9.66 -2.27
CA MET A 272 4.33 -8.24 -1.89
C MET A 272 5.70 -7.61 -2.14
N ALA A 273 6.78 -8.18 -1.59
CA ALA A 273 8.13 -7.66 -1.76
C ALA A 273 8.57 -7.62 -3.24
N ALA A 274 8.20 -8.63 -4.04
CA ALA A 274 8.50 -8.67 -5.47
C ALA A 274 7.80 -7.54 -6.25
N VAL A 275 6.54 -7.24 -5.90
CA VAL A 275 5.81 -6.13 -6.54
C VAL A 275 6.39 -4.78 -6.12
N LEU A 276 6.68 -4.58 -4.84
CA LEU A 276 7.31 -3.35 -4.37
C LEU A 276 8.63 -3.09 -5.12
N GLU A 277 9.49 -4.11 -5.27
CA GLU A 277 10.76 -3.98 -5.97
C GLU A 277 10.59 -3.67 -7.47
N GLU A 278 9.71 -4.39 -8.17
CA GLU A 278 9.51 -4.23 -9.62
C GLU A 278 8.76 -2.95 -10.01
N GLU A 279 7.93 -2.41 -9.12
CA GLU A 279 7.15 -1.18 -9.36
C GLU A 279 7.81 0.07 -8.76
N TYR A 280 8.98 -0.08 -8.15
CA TYR A 280 9.70 0.99 -7.44
C TYR A 280 8.86 1.65 -6.36
N ILE A 281 8.21 0.82 -5.54
CA ILE A 281 7.41 1.28 -4.42
C ILE A 281 8.21 1.08 -3.14
N PHE A 282 8.41 2.17 -2.41
CA PHE A 282 8.95 2.13 -1.06
C PHE A 282 7.82 2.04 -0.05
N ASN A 283 7.98 1.13 0.89
CA ASN A 283 7.16 1.01 2.07
C ASN A 283 8.09 0.74 3.27
N TRP A 284 7.91 1.44 4.35
CA TRP A 284 8.76 1.28 5.52
C TRP A 284 8.53 -0.07 6.20
N LEU A 285 9.35 -1.03 5.84
CA LEU A 285 9.37 -2.36 6.45
C LEU A 285 10.49 -2.44 7.48
N ALA A 286 10.16 -2.92 8.69
CA ALA A 286 11.09 -3.11 9.78
C ALA A 286 10.81 -4.41 10.54
N TRP A 287 11.67 -4.73 11.49
CA TRP A 287 11.64 -5.95 12.28
C TRP A 287 10.36 -6.14 13.12
N ASP A 288 9.66 -5.07 13.44
CA ASP A 288 8.44 -5.09 14.25
C ASP A 288 7.19 -5.49 13.45
N GLY A 289 7.20 -5.29 12.13
CA GLY A 289 6.08 -5.60 11.27
C GLY A 289 4.87 -4.69 11.48
N ASP A 290 5.11 -3.43 11.89
CA ASP A 290 4.04 -2.47 12.15
C ASP A 290 3.32 -1.99 10.88
N ASN A 291 4.05 -1.80 9.77
CA ASN A 291 3.53 -1.21 8.54
C ASN A 291 2.99 -2.22 7.52
N LEU A 292 2.59 -3.41 7.99
CA LEU A 292 1.97 -4.46 7.18
C LEU A 292 0.82 -5.12 7.94
N LEU A 293 -0.15 -5.63 7.22
CA LEU A 293 -1.07 -6.63 7.76
C LEU A 293 -0.35 -7.99 7.90
N ALA A 294 -0.73 -8.78 8.87
CA ALA A 294 -0.14 -10.09 9.12
C ALA A 294 -0.27 -11.04 7.91
N SER A 295 -1.28 -10.83 7.07
CA SER A 295 -1.46 -11.53 5.79
C SER A 295 -0.44 -11.14 4.71
N GLY A 296 0.40 -10.13 4.92
CA GLY A 296 1.33 -9.56 3.93
C GLY A 296 0.69 -8.50 3.02
N ALA A 297 -0.45 -7.93 3.42
CA ALA A 297 -1.07 -6.81 2.71
C ALA A 297 -0.46 -5.48 3.15
N ILE A 298 -0.51 -4.48 2.25
CA ILE A 298 0.02 -3.13 2.52
C ILE A 298 -0.90 -2.40 3.51
N LEU A 299 -0.29 -1.73 4.45
CA LEU A 299 -0.93 -0.91 5.46
C LEU A 299 -0.13 0.38 5.65
N ASP A 300 -0.80 1.45 6.08
CA ASP A 300 -0.16 2.73 6.43
C ASP A 300 0.49 3.46 5.25
N TYR A 301 -0.36 4.07 4.45
CA TYR A 301 0.03 4.75 3.21
C TYR A 301 0.80 6.07 3.42
N GLY A 302 0.85 6.61 4.61
CA GLY A 302 1.71 7.73 4.97
C GLY A 302 3.20 7.45 4.68
N SER A 303 3.60 6.18 4.79
CA SER A 303 4.97 5.73 4.53
C SER A 303 5.21 5.15 3.11
N VAL A 304 4.19 5.08 2.26
CA VAL A 304 4.32 4.50 0.91
C VAL A 304 4.67 5.58 -0.11
N ARG A 305 5.73 5.34 -0.89
CA ARG A 305 6.15 6.22 -1.99
C ARG A 305 6.40 5.40 -3.25
N GLN A 306 5.88 5.84 -4.38
CA GLN A 306 6.10 5.23 -5.68
C GLN A 306 6.91 6.16 -6.58
N PHE A 307 7.96 5.63 -7.23
CA PHE A 307 8.85 6.40 -8.07
C PHE A 307 8.71 6.05 -9.56
N ALA A 308 9.10 6.97 -10.42
CA ALA A 308 9.14 6.77 -11.86
C ALA A 308 10.34 5.91 -12.29
N ALA A 309 11.43 5.95 -11.54
CA ALA A 309 12.67 5.23 -11.81
C ALA A 309 13.16 4.48 -10.56
N ARG A 310 14.17 3.61 -10.75
CA ARG A 310 14.75 2.84 -9.66
C ARG A 310 15.63 3.72 -8.77
N HIS A 311 15.23 3.83 -7.53
CA HIS A 311 16.06 4.36 -6.45
C HIS A 311 16.71 3.24 -5.66
N ASP A 312 17.93 3.46 -5.23
CA ASP A 312 18.61 2.50 -4.34
C ASP A 312 18.29 2.76 -2.88
N LYS A 313 18.03 4.02 -2.52
CA LYS A 313 17.80 4.46 -1.14
C LYS A 313 16.67 5.48 -1.11
N TYR A 314 15.99 5.53 0.02
CA TYR A 314 14.97 6.52 0.33
C TYR A 314 15.06 6.93 1.80
N ARG A 315 14.86 8.22 2.06
CA ARG A 315 14.75 8.80 3.41
C ARG A 315 13.40 9.50 3.52
N TYR A 316 12.70 9.23 4.60
CA TYR A 316 11.50 10.00 4.96
C TYR A 316 11.92 11.36 5.54
N ASP A 317 11.08 12.38 5.33
CA ASP A 317 11.41 13.77 5.67
C ASP A 317 11.60 14.01 7.18
N ASP A 318 11.03 13.14 8.01
CA ASP A 318 11.10 13.21 9.48
C ASP A 318 12.29 12.47 10.11
N VAL A 319 13.24 11.98 9.31
CA VAL A 319 14.41 11.23 9.79
C VAL A 319 15.72 11.72 9.18
N ASP A 320 16.78 11.70 9.97
CA ASP A 320 18.11 12.22 9.58
C ASP A 320 18.92 11.26 8.67
N ARG A 321 18.44 10.05 8.48
CA ARG A 321 19.15 9.00 7.72
C ARG A 321 18.19 8.22 6.84
N TYR A 322 18.74 7.41 5.94
CA TYR A 322 17.93 6.51 5.13
C TYR A 322 17.00 5.66 5.96
N SER A 323 15.75 5.63 5.57
CA SER A 323 14.72 4.82 6.22
C SER A 323 14.63 3.43 5.61
N THR A 324 14.85 3.31 4.29
CA THR A 324 14.79 2.03 3.57
C THR A 324 15.43 2.11 2.18
N CYS A 325 15.60 0.94 1.55
CA CYS A 325 15.87 0.80 0.13
C CYS A 325 15.14 -0.44 -0.41
N LEU A 326 15.06 -0.61 -1.73
CA LEU A 326 14.35 -1.74 -2.34
C LEU A 326 14.89 -3.12 -1.89
N SER A 327 16.21 -3.26 -1.73
CA SER A 327 16.82 -4.50 -1.25
C SER A 327 16.54 -4.75 0.25
N GLU A 328 16.47 -3.69 1.04
CA GLU A 328 16.16 -3.76 2.47
C GLU A 328 14.72 -4.20 2.70
N GLN A 329 13.77 -3.72 1.91
CA GLN A 329 12.38 -4.19 1.97
C GLN A 329 12.26 -5.70 1.75
N ARG A 330 12.99 -6.22 0.76
CA ARG A 330 13.08 -7.66 0.54
C ARG A 330 13.68 -8.40 1.72
N TYR A 331 14.76 -7.85 2.30
CA TYR A 331 15.42 -8.40 3.48
C TYR A 331 14.44 -8.45 4.67
N TRP A 332 13.78 -7.34 4.99
CA TRP A 332 12.83 -7.30 6.11
C TRP A 332 11.61 -8.19 5.88
N ALA A 333 11.06 -8.24 4.68
CA ALA A 333 9.97 -9.17 4.36
C ALA A 333 10.37 -10.63 4.62
N ARG A 334 11.62 -11.01 4.29
CA ARG A 334 12.17 -12.34 4.57
C ARG A 334 12.41 -12.57 6.06
N GLU A 335 12.92 -11.56 6.76
CA GLU A 335 13.15 -11.63 8.21
C GLU A 335 11.85 -11.76 9.00
N LEU A 336 10.78 -11.07 8.60
CA LEU A 336 9.46 -11.25 9.20
C LEU A 336 8.98 -12.71 9.08
N ILE A 337 9.24 -13.39 7.96
CA ILE A 337 8.94 -14.83 7.83
C ILE A 337 9.80 -15.66 8.79
N ARG A 338 11.06 -15.27 9.03
CA ARG A 338 11.91 -15.93 10.03
C ARG A 338 11.35 -15.77 11.45
N VAL A 339 10.86 -14.59 11.78
CA VAL A 339 10.20 -14.32 13.07
C VAL A 339 8.89 -15.09 13.20
N PHE A 340 8.08 -15.21 12.14
CA PHE A 340 6.90 -16.06 12.14
C PHE A 340 7.25 -17.54 12.35
N ALA A 341 8.38 -18.03 11.81
CA ALA A 341 8.83 -19.40 12.06
C ALA A 341 9.19 -19.61 13.54
N GLN A 342 9.88 -18.64 14.14
CA GLN A 342 10.16 -18.65 15.60
C GLN A 342 8.86 -18.58 16.41
N ALA A 343 7.90 -17.74 16.02
CA ALA A 343 6.62 -17.63 16.72
C ALA A 343 5.80 -18.94 16.65
N ALA A 344 5.80 -19.61 15.49
CA ALA A 344 5.12 -20.90 15.31
C ALA A 344 5.77 -22.02 16.16
N ASP A 345 7.10 -22.07 16.19
CA ASP A 345 7.84 -23.01 17.06
C ASP A 345 7.53 -22.76 18.54
N PHE A 346 7.57 -21.50 18.96
CA PHE A 346 7.23 -21.14 20.34
C PHE A 346 5.77 -21.45 20.69
N ALA A 347 4.82 -21.21 19.76
CA ALA A 347 3.41 -21.57 19.96
C ALA A 347 3.20 -23.09 20.16
N LEU A 348 3.99 -23.91 19.44
CA LEU A 348 3.90 -25.37 19.51
C LEU A 348 4.60 -25.95 20.72
N THR A 349 5.79 -25.45 21.05
CA THR A 349 6.68 -26.11 22.03
C THR A 349 6.65 -25.48 23.42
N GLY A 350 6.14 -24.25 23.54
CA GLY A 350 6.25 -23.45 24.76
C GLY A 350 7.66 -22.98 25.09
N ARG A 351 8.67 -23.34 24.29
CA ARG A 351 10.08 -22.97 24.49
C ARG A 351 10.50 -21.92 23.47
N LYS A 352 10.86 -20.74 23.94
CA LYS A 352 11.37 -19.68 23.07
C LYS A 352 12.83 -19.94 22.71
N ARG A 353 13.06 -20.36 21.48
CA ARG A 353 14.40 -20.52 20.89
C ARG A 353 14.90 -19.18 20.34
N THR A 354 16.24 -19.07 20.15
CA THR A 354 16.83 -17.85 19.60
C THR A 354 16.52 -17.69 18.12
N LEU A 355 16.41 -16.46 17.62
CA LEU A 355 16.13 -16.22 16.21
C LEU A 355 17.23 -16.80 15.30
N ARG A 356 18.48 -16.90 15.78
CA ARG A 356 19.60 -17.50 15.02
C ARG A 356 19.34 -18.95 14.61
N GLU A 357 18.64 -19.73 15.43
CA GLU A 357 18.30 -21.13 15.13
C GLU A 357 17.37 -21.29 13.93
N PHE A 358 16.72 -20.22 13.50
CA PHE A 358 15.81 -20.20 12.34
C PHE A 358 16.46 -19.64 11.07
N LYS A 359 17.78 -19.39 11.05
CA LYS A 359 18.49 -18.82 9.87
C LYS A 359 18.33 -19.66 8.61
N ASP A 360 18.23 -20.98 8.75
CA ASP A 360 18.13 -21.96 7.66
C ASP A 360 16.75 -22.63 7.61
N ALA A 361 15.72 -22.04 8.23
CA ALA A 361 14.38 -22.59 8.26
C ALA A 361 13.85 -22.86 6.83
N ALA A 362 13.27 -24.04 6.61
CA ALA A 362 12.83 -24.50 5.29
C ALA A 362 11.83 -23.51 4.61
N VAL A 363 11.07 -22.78 5.41
CA VAL A 363 10.13 -21.77 4.92
C VAL A 363 10.83 -20.58 4.22
N LEU A 364 12.07 -20.24 4.61
CA LEU A 364 12.85 -19.19 3.97
C LEU A 364 13.21 -19.55 2.52
N ARG A 365 13.52 -20.82 2.25
CA ARG A 365 13.70 -21.29 0.86
C ARG A 365 12.40 -21.22 0.06
N THR A 366 11.25 -21.38 0.72
CA THR A 366 9.94 -21.16 0.07
C THR A 366 9.74 -19.70 -0.29
N TYR A 367 10.09 -18.78 0.62
CA TYR A 367 10.08 -17.34 0.36
C TYR A 367 10.99 -16.98 -0.82
N ASP A 368 12.25 -17.39 -0.80
CA ASP A 368 13.24 -17.03 -1.84
C ASP A 368 12.81 -17.50 -3.24
N ARG A 369 12.29 -18.73 -3.35
CA ARG A 369 11.75 -19.26 -4.62
C ARG A 369 10.48 -18.52 -5.06
N ALA A 370 9.58 -18.23 -4.13
CA ALA A 370 8.36 -17.48 -4.43
C ALA A 370 8.68 -16.04 -4.86
N PHE A 371 9.60 -15.37 -4.18
CA PHE A 371 10.06 -14.03 -4.53
C PHE A 371 10.61 -13.96 -5.96
N THR A 372 11.54 -14.84 -6.31
CA THR A 372 12.11 -14.90 -7.66
C THR A 372 11.01 -15.11 -8.71
N ARG A 373 10.11 -16.05 -8.46
CA ARG A 373 9.00 -16.36 -9.36
C ARG A 373 8.05 -15.17 -9.55
N GLU A 374 7.63 -14.53 -8.48
CA GLU A 374 6.68 -13.41 -8.55
C GLU A 374 7.34 -12.16 -9.15
N ARG A 375 8.63 -11.94 -8.90
CA ARG A 375 9.41 -10.89 -9.53
C ARG A 375 9.49 -11.09 -11.06
N ASP A 376 9.76 -12.31 -11.52
CA ASP A 376 9.80 -12.60 -12.96
C ASP A 376 8.42 -12.47 -13.62
N LYS A 377 7.36 -12.91 -12.95
CA LYS A 377 5.98 -12.70 -13.41
C LYS A 377 5.66 -11.21 -13.55
N ARG A 378 6.04 -10.38 -12.57
CA ARG A 378 5.78 -8.94 -12.59
C ARG A 378 6.56 -8.25 -13.70
N LEU A 379 7.82 -8.64 -13.92
CA LEU A 379 8.60 -8.16 -15.07
C LEU A 379 7.88 -8.46 -16.40
N LEU A 380 7.45 -9.70 -16.62
CA LEU A 380 6.74 -10.08 -17.84
C LEU A 380 5.42 -9.32 -18.00
N TRP A 381 4.72 -9.05 -16.90
CA TRP A 381 3.52 -8.21 -16.90
C TRP A 381 3.84 -6.76 -17.30
N ARG A 382 4.93 -6.18 -16.77
CA ARG A 382 5.43 -4.84 -17.16
C ARG A 382 5.79 -4.77 -18.65
N LEU A 383 6.31 -5.85 -19.21
CA LEU A 383 6.56 -5.97 -20.66
C LEU A 383 5.27 -6.04 -21.49
N GLY A 384 4.11 -6.22 -20.88
CA GLY A 384 2.82 -6.27 -21.58
C GLY A 384 2.35 -7.65 -22.02
N PHE A 385 2.99 -8.73 -21.59
CA PHE A 385 2.51 -10.09 -21.86
C PHE A 385 1.16 -10.36 -21.19
N THR A 386 0.33 -11.19 -21.83
CA THR A 386 -0.93 -11.68 -21.25
C THR A 386 -0.66 -12.72 -20.16
N PRO A 387 -1.62 -12.97 -19.22
CA PRO A 387 -1.46 -14.03 -18.21
C PRO A 387 -1.06 -15.39 -18.81
N GLY A 388 -1.70 -15.83 -19.91
CA GLY A 388 -1.36 -17.09 -20.56
C GLY A 388 0.05 -17.11 -21.16
N GLN A 389 0.52 -15.98 -21.74
CA GLN A 389 1.89 -15.84 -22.22
C GLN A 389 2.89 -15.84 -21.06
N ILE A 390 2.57 -15.18 -19.96
CA ILE A 390 3.40 -15.20 -18.73
C ILE A 390 3.56 -16.63 -18.22
N ASP A 391 2.46 -17.37 -18.08
CA ASP A 391 2.51 -18.75 -17.61
C ASP A 391 3.29 -19.65 -18.57
N HIS A 392 3.18 -19.44 -19.88
CA HIS A 392 3.96 -20.15 -20.89
C HIS A 392 5.47 -19.85 -20.74
N LEU A 393 5.86 -18.58 -20.71
CA LEU A 393 7.25 -18.16 -20.57
C LEU A 393 7.87 -18.65 -19.25
N MET A 394 7.14 -18.56 -18.15
CA MET A 394 7.59 -19.05 -16.85
C MET A 394 7.86 -20.57 -16.82
N ARG A 395 7.21 -21.34 -17.68
CA ARG A 395 7.48 -22.78 -17.82
C ARG A 395 8.59 -23.09 -18.80
N ARG A 396 8.71 -22.34 -19.91
CA ARG A 396 9.50 -22.73 -21.10
C ARG A 396 10.71 -21.83 -21.42
N ALA A 397 10.80 -20.63 -20.81
CA ALA A 397 11.77 -19.60 -21.19
C ALA A 397 12.53 -18.99 -20.00
N ARG A 398 12.84 -19.79 -18.98
CA ARG A 398 13.50 -19.31 -17.74
C ARG A 398 14.86 -18.65 -18.00
N ARG A 399 15.63 -19.20 -18.96
CA ARG A 399 16.92 -18.65 -19.34
C ARG A 399 16.75 -17.29 -20.02
N GLU A 400 15.84 -17.19 -20.94
CA GLU A 400 15.55 -15.95 -21.68
C GLU A 400 15.04 -14.84 -20.73
N ILE A 401 14.22 -15.19 -19.73
CA ILE A 401 13.78 -14.24 -18.69
C ILE A 401 14.99 -13.74 -17.88
N ALA A 402 15.89 -14.65 -17.47
CA ALA A 402 17.08 -14.29 -16.71
C ALA A 402 18.03 -13.44 -17.54
N ASP A 403 18.22 -13.74 -18.84
CA ASP A 403 19.06 -12.97 -19.76
C ASP A 403 18.52 -11.57 -19.95
N PHE A 404 17.20 -11.44 -20.18
CA PHE A 404 16.54 -10.15 -20.30
C PHE A 404 16.67 -9.32 -19.02
N ARG A 405 16.46 -9.94 -17.85
CA ARG A 405 16.61 -9.25 -16.57
C ARG A 405 18.03 -8.69 -16.38
N ARG A 406 19.06 -9.45 -16.73
CA ARG A 406 20.46 -8.96 -16.68
C ARG A 406 20.68 -7.78 -17.61
N ALA A 407 20.10 -7.82 -18.82
CA ALA A 407 20.19 -6.71 -19.76
C ALA A 407 19.45 -5.46 -19.26
N LEU A 408 18.28 -5.64 -18.61
CA LEU A 408 17.48 -4.56 -18.03
C LEU A 408 18.20 -3.86 -16.89
N VAL A 409 18.75 -4.62 -15.93
CA VAL A 409 19.41 -4.09 -14.72
C VAL A 409 20.53 -3.11 -15.08
N PHE A 410 21.27 -3.33 -16.16
CA PHE A 410 22.30 -2.39 -16.60
C PHE A 410 21.77 -0.97 -16.79
N PHE A 411 20.63 -0.82 -17.47
CA PHE A 411 20.03 0.51 -17.71
C PHE A 411 19.30 1.03 -16.47
N GLU A 412 18.67 0.16 -15.72
CA GLU A 412 17.91 0.47 -14.53
C GLU A 412 18.75 1.07 -13.38
N THR A 413 20.05 0.68 -13.33
CA THR A 413 20.97 1.09 -12.26
C THR A 413 21.92 2.21 -12.65
N LEU A 414 21.90 2.68 -13.91
CA LEU A 414 22.75 3.79 -14.33
C LEU A 414 22.32 5.10 -13.66
N LYS A 415 23.33 5.80 -13.12
CA LYS A 415 23.17 7.08 -12.44
C LYS A 415 23.86 8.21 -13.19
N THR A 416 23.42 9.43 -12.99
CA THR A 416 24.04 10.64 -13.54
C THR A 416 25.49 10.77 -13.07
N SER A 417 26.35 11.34 -13.93
CA SER A 417 27.78 11.57 -13.63
C SER A 417 27.97 12.65 -12.56
N LYS A 418 27.10 13.66 -12.53
CA LYS A 418 27.08 14.68 -11.49
C LYS A 418 25.87 14.43 -10.60
N GLY A 419 26.11 14.40 -9.29
CA GLY A 419 25.03 14.45 -8.31
C GLY A 419 24.31 15.79 -8.41
N PRO A 420 23.00 15.84 -8.23
CA PRO A 420 22.37 17.10 -7.89
C PRO A 420 22.92 17.58 -6.54
N GLU A 421 22.69 18.84 -6.20
CA GLU A 421 22.76 19.31 -4.82
C GLU A 421 22.06 18.29 -3.91
N GLU A 422 22.53 18.13 -2.67
CA GLU A 422 21.96 17.16 -1.72
C GLU A 422 20.44 17.20 -1.76
N LEU A 423 19.84 16.13 -2.28
CA LEU A 423 18.39 15.99 -2.23
C LEU A 423 17.99 15.64 -0.81
N PRO A 424 16.84 16.13 -0.33
CA PRO A 424 16.36 15.86 1.04
C PRO A 424 16.28 14.36 1.37
N ASP A 425 16.10 13.50 0.37
CA ASP A 425 16.05 12.04 0.49
C ASP A 425 17.44 11.37 0.55
N GLY A 426 18.53 12.16 0.52
CA GLY A 426 19.91 11.67 0.54
C GLY A 426 20.35 10.93 -0.72
N ILE A 427 19.67 11.13 -1.85
CA ILE A 427 20.07 10.61 -3.16
C ILE A 427 21.10 11.55 -3.74
N THR A 428 22.34 11.08 -3.91
CA THR A 428 23.44 11.89 -4.45
C THR A 428 23.52 11.89 -5.98
N HIS A 429 22.98 10.84 -6.63
CA HIS A 429 22.96 10.70 -8.09
C HIS A 429 21.60 10.18 -8.55
N ARG A 430 21.00 10.86 -9.52
CA ARG A 430 19.68 10.49 -10.07
C ARG A 430 19.78 9.35 -11.08
N PRO A 431 18.74 8.53 -11.26
CA PRO A 431 18.66 7.57 -12.36
C PRO A 431 18.75 8.29 -13.71
N VAL A 432 19.59 7.77 -14.64
CA VAL A 432 19.67 8.33 -16.01
C VAL A 432 18.41 8.00 -16.81
N PHE A 433 17.82 6.80 -16.57
CA PHE A 433 16.81 6.24 -17.45
C PHE A 433 15.51 5.90 -16.73
N LEU A 434 14.42 6.32 -17.33
CA LEU A 434 13.05 5.96 -16.99
C LEU A 434 12.64 4.71 -17.79
N ILE A 435 12.93 3.53 -17.27
CA ILE A 435 12.71 2.25 -17.96
C ILE A 435 11.26 2.08 -18.45
N ARG A 436 10.29 2.65 -17.75
CA ARG A 436 8.89 2.62 -18.14
C ARG A 436 8.66 3.23 -19.53
N ASN A 437 9.37 4.31 -19.88
CA ASN A 437 9.29 4.93 -21.20
C ASN A 437 9.80 3.98 -22.29
N LEU A 438 10.92 3.28 -22.04
CA LEU A 438 11.43 2.27 -22.96
C LEU A 438 10.43 1.13 -23.16
N LEU A 439 9.90 0.56 -22.07
CA LEU A 439 8.96 -0.56 -22.15
C LEU A 439 7.67 -0.21 -22.90
N ARG A 440 7.26 1.05 -22.91
CA ARG A 440 6.13 1.57 -23.67
C ARG A 440 6.49 1.77 -25.16
N ARG A 441 7.62 2.44 -25.43
CA ARG A 441 7.99 2.91 -26.77
C ARG A 441 8.67 1.84 -27.64
N LEU A 442 9.38 0.90 -27.05
CA LEU A 442 10.09 -0.14 -27.79
C LEU A 442 9.14 -1.04 -28.63
N PRO A 443 8.07 -1.60 -28.07
CA PRO A 443 7.12 -2.38 -28.89
C PRO A 443 6.38 -1.52 -29.91
N GLU A 444 6.14 -0.23 -29.65
CA GLU A 444 5.58 0.72 -30.61
C GLU A 444 6.51 0.88 -31.83
N TYR A 445 7.82 1.12 -31.57
CA TYR A 445 8.82 1.23 -32.62
C TYR A 445 8.86 -0.03 -33.51
N TYR A 446 8.89 -1.21 -32.90
CA TYR A 446 8.93 -2.46 -33.66
C TYR A 446 7.69 -2.72 -34.50
N VAL A 447 6.52 -2.29 -34.04
CA VAL A 447 5.27 -2.42 -34.82
C VAL A 447 5.25 -1.41 -35.95
N ASP A 448 5.54 -0.13 -35.67
CA ASP A 448 5.28 0.98 -36.59
C ASP A 448 6.46 1.21 -37.57
N ARG A 449 7.70 1.04 -37.14
CA ARG A 449 8.90 1.26 -37.97
C ARG A 449 9.44 -0.01 -38.56
N CYS A 450 9.54 -1.08 -37.77
CA CYS A 450 10.09 -2.35 -38.24
C CYS A 450 9.02 -3.31 -38.79
N GLN A 451 7.74 -2.91 -38.85
CA GLN A 451 6.64 -3.73 -39.39
C GLN A 451 6.60 -5.16 -38.80
N CYS A 452 6.96 -5.30 -37.54
CA CYS A 452 7.09 -6.57 -36.82
C CYS A 452 8.15 -7.52 -37.39
N ARG A 453 9.18 -7.04 -38.09
CA ARG A 453 10.27 -7.89 -38.58
C ARG A 453 11.20 -8.27 -37.44
N HIS A 454 11.46 -9.57 -37.32
CA HIS A 454 12.42 -10.09 -36.34
C HIS A 454 13.86 -9.77 -36.78
N GLY A 455 14.72 -9.36 -35.83
CA GLY A 455 16.12 -9.03 -36.10
C GLY A 455 16.38 -7.53 -36.32
N GLU A 456 15.38 -6.76 -36.73
CA GLU A 456 15.54 -5.30 -36.83
C GLU A 456 15.60 -4.67 -35.43
N MET A 457 16.46 -3.66 -35.27
CA MET A 457 16.69 -3.01 -33.98
C MET A 457 16.57 -1.49 -34.09
N MET A 458 16.11 -0.88 -33.00
CA MET A 458 16.18 0.57 -32.83
C MET A 458 17.65 1.00 -32.74
N PRO A 459 18.05 2.11 -33.40
CA PRO A 459 19.39 2.67 -33.24
C PRO A 459 19.72 2.92 -31.76
N PRO A 460 20.97 2.61 -31.32
CA PRO A 460 21.33 2.70 -29.90
C PRO A 460 21.18 4.09 -29.28
N ASP A 461 21.39 5.16 -30.03
CA ASP A 461 21.19 6.53 -29.59
C ASP A 461 19.71 6.84 -29.36
N MET A 462 18.84 6.44 -30.28
CA MET A 462 17.40 6.56 -30.14
C MET A 462 16.89 5.73 -28.96
N PHE A 463 17.40 4.50 -28.81
CA PHE A 463 17.06 3.62 -27.69
C PHE A 463 17.35 4.29 -26.34
N CYS A 464 18.50 4.97 -26.19
CA CYS A 464 18.83 5.69 -24.96
C CYS A 464 17.98 6.97 -24.79
N LYS A 465 17.74 7.73 -25.87
CA LYS A 465 16.98 8.98 -25.81
C LYS A 465 15.53 8.78 -25.34
N ILE A 466 14.86 7.73 -25.80
CA ILE A 466 13.43 7.53 -25.46
C ILE A 466 13.18 7.22 -23.98
N MET A 467 14.18 6.78 -23.26
CA MET A 467 14.10 6.51 -21.82
C MET A 467 14.86 7.50 -20.95
N ALA A 468 15.55 8.48 -21.56
CA ALA A 468 16.27 9.51 -20.84
C ALA A 468 15.31 10.36 -19.99
N ALA A 469 15.68 10.62 -18.75
CA ALA A 469 14.97 11.59 -17.92
C ALA A 469 15.26 13.02 -18.40
N SER A 470 14.35 13.98 -18.14
CA SER A 470 14.45 15.34 -18.64
C SER A 470 15.66 16.13 -18.10
N TYR A 471 16.14 15.74 -16.91
CA TYR A 471 17.26 16.41 -16.23
C TYR A 471 18.66 15.89 -16.62
N VAL A 472 18.76 14.83 -17.44
CA VAL A 472 20.08 14.25 -17.81
C VAL A 472 20.82 15.13 -18.81
N THR A 473 22.15 15.14 -18.70
CA THR A 473 23.04 15.92 -19.56
C THR A 473 23.44 15.14 -20.81
N ARG A 474 24.09 15.82 -21.77
CA ARG A 474 24.67 15.14 -22.95
C ARG A 474 25.75 14.13 -22.57
N ASP A 475 26.54 14.41 -21.51
CA ASP A 475 27.57 13.51 -21.01
C ASP A 475 26.96 12.24 -20.42
N ASP A 476 25.84 12.35 -19.70
CA ASP A 476 25.10 11.21 -19.17
C ASP A 476 24.57 10.29 -20.28
N LEU A 477 24.32 10.84 -21.47
CA LEU A 477 23.82 10.10 -22.65
C LEU A 477 24.91 9.71 -23.64
N ARG A 478 26.20 9.96 -23.35
CA ARG A 478 27.30 9.66 -24.24
C ARG A 478 27.30 8.18 -24.65
N MET A 479 27.33 7.96 -25.98
CA MET A 479 27.29 6.62 -26.57
C MET A 479 28.65 5.97 -26.54
N THR A 480 28.94 5.23 -25.47
CA THR A 480 30.18 4.42 -25.36
C THR A 480 30.02 3.08 -26.10
N PRO A 481 31.13 2.42 -26.54
CA PRO A 481 31.06 1.07 -27.12
C PRO A 481 30.26 0.08 -26.23
N THR A 482 30.48 0.14 -24.92
CA THR A 482 29.74 -0.68 -23.94
C THR A 482 28.25 -0.40 -23.99
N ARG A 483 27.82 0.86 -23.98
CA ARG A 483 26.39 1.25 -24.00
C ARG A 483 25.74 0.81 -25.32
N ILE A 484 26.45 0.94 -26.46
CA ILE A 484 25.96 0.45 -27.75
C ILE A 484 25.76 -1.07 -27.70
N ALA A 485 26.77 -1.84 -27.24
CA ALA A 485 26.65 -3.28 -27.12
C ALA A 485 25.53 -3.71 -26.18
N ARG A 486 25.35 -3.03 -25.03
CA ARG A 486 24.27 -3.30 -24.06
C ARG A 486 22.89 -3.00 -24.62
N SER A 487 22.72 -1.92 -25.40
CA SER A 487 21.42 -1.59 -26.04
C SER A 487 21.02 -2.65 -27.07
N ARG A 488 21.97 -3.12 -27.89
CA ARG A 488 21.76 -4.22 -28.84
C ARG A 488 21.41 -5.52 -28.12
N ASN A 489 22.16 -5.87 -27.07
CA ASN A 489 21.89 -7.07 -26.27
C ASN A 489 20.50 -7.02 -25.61
N PHE A 490 20.09 -5.87 -25.07
CA PHE A 490 18.76 -5.70 -24.50
C PHE A 490 17.67 -6.01 -25.52
N GLN A 491 17.77 -5.42 -26.71
CA GLN A 491 16.81 -5.60 -27.80
C GLN A 491 16.77 -7.05 -28.30
N ALA A 492 17.93 -7.70 -28.42
CA ALA A 492 18.01 -9.11 -28.77
C ALA A 492 17.33 -10.02 -27.74
N CYS A 493 17.57 -9.76 -26.44
CA CYS A 493 16.90 -10.49 -25.35
C CYS A 493 15.38 -10.26 -25.37
N TYR A 494 14.94 -9.01 -25.60
CA TYR A 494 13.53 -8.68 -25.72
C TYR A 494 12.85 -9.42 -26.87
N GLN A 495 13.44 -9.41 -28.07
CA GLN A 495 12.90 -10.11 -29.24
C GLN A 495 12.85 -11.63 -29.03
N ARG A 496 13.85 -12.23 -28.35
CA ARG A 496 13.81 -13.65 -27.98
C ARG A 496 12.63 -13.98 -27.09
N LEU A 497 12.31 -13.14 -26.09
CA LEU A 497 11.11 -13.33 -25.25
C LEU A 497 9.82 -13.25 -26.06
N ILE A 498 9.71 -12.28 -26.98
CA ILE A 498 8.55 -12.15 -27.87
C ILE A 498 8.38 -13.42 -28.72
N ALA A 499 9.45 -13.90 -29.36
CA ALA A 499 9.44 -15.11 -30.17
C ALA A 499 9.08 -16.39 -29.38
N LYS A 500 9.56 -16.48 -28.12
CA LYS A 500 9.23 -17.61 -27.23
C LYS A 500 7.78 -17.60 -26.74
N ALA A 501 7.13 -16.43 -26.70
CA ALA A 501 5.74 -16.29 -26.25
C ALA A 501 4.71 -16.68 -27.34
N GLY A 502 5.13 -16.86 -28.61
CA GLY A 502 4.29 -17.25 -29.73
C GLY A 502 4.67 -16.55 -31.04
N PRO A 503 3.77 -16.54 -32.05
CA PRO A 503 4.02 -15.89 -33.34
C PRO A 503 4.39 -14.42 -33.16
N PHE A 504 5.62 -14.06 -33.55
CA PHE A 504 6.31 -12.81 -33.22
C PHE A 504 5.44 -11.55 -33.43
N GLY A 505 4.92 -11.35 -34.62
CA GLY A 505 4.13 -10.15 -34.92
C GLY A 505 2.78 -10.07 -34.18
N ARG A 506 2.14 -11.23 -33.89
CA ARG A 506 0.91 -11.28 -33.11
C ARG A 506 1.18 -10.93 -31.64
N VAL A 507 2.22 -11.54 -31.06
CA VAL A 507 2.63 -11.27 -29.68
C VAL A 507 3.02 -9.81 -29.54
N LEU A 508 3.83 -9.28 -30.44
CA LEU A 508 4.32 -7.91 -30.40
C LEU A 508 3.18 -6.87 -30.45
N ARG A 509 2.18 -7.05 -31.33
CA ARG A 509 1.00 -6.18 -31.35
C ARG A 509 0.19 -6.24 -30.04
N THR A 510 0.08 -7.40 -29.43
CA THR A 510 -0.57 -7.55 -28.12
C THR A 510 0.22 -6.85 -27.04
N VAL A 511 1.52 -7.08 -26.98
CA VAL A 511 2.45 -6.45 -26.03
C VAL A 511 2.40 -4.93 -26.16
N ARG A 512 2.45 -4.36 -27.39
CA ARG A 512 2.33 -2.91 -27.61
C ARG A 512 1.12 -2.31 -26.91
N ARG A 513 -0.07 -2.88 -27.15
CA ARG A 513 -1.32 -2.36 -26.56
C ARG A 513 -1.33 -2.44 -25.04
N ARG A 514 -0.84 -3.52 -24.49
CA ARG A 514 -0.82 -3.75 -23.04
C ARG A 514 0.29 -2.95 -22.35
N ALA A 515 1.48 -2.89 -22.93
CA ALA A 515 2.59 -2.11 -22.39
C ALA A 515 2.28 -0.61 -22.36
N ALA A 516 1.53 -0.08 -23.31
CA ALA A 516 1.06 1.30 -23.31
C ALA A 516 0.19 1.64 -22.08
N VAL A 517 -0.63 0.69 -21.63
CA VAL A 517 -1.43 0.84 -20.40
C VAL A 517 -0.57 0.71 -19.16
N VAL A 518 0.16 -0.40 -19.03
CA VAL A 518 0.94 -0.73 -17.82
C VAL A 518 2.05 0.30 -17.55
N ASN A 519 2.64 0.85 -18.62
CA ASN A 519 3.70 1.85 -18.55
C ASN A 519 3.19 3.24 -18.93
N PHE A 520 1.96 3.57 -18.54
CA PHE A 520 1.35 4.87 -18.81
C PHE A 520 2.24 6.02 -18.31
N GLU A 521 2.37 7.07 -19.10
CA GLU A 521 3.29 8.18 -18.85
C GLU A 521 2.94 8.96 -17.59
N HIS A 522 1.67 9.34 -17.45
CA HIS A 522 1.16 10.10 -16.32
C HIS A 522 0.69 9.20 -15.17
N ARG A 523 1.50 8.22 -14.82
CA ARG A 523 1.26 7.39 -13.66
C ARG A 523 1.56 8.18 -12.40
N MET A 524 0.67 8.05 -11.41
CA MET A 524 0.84 8.67 -10.11
C MET A 524 2.16 8.25 -9.45
N THR A 525 2.90 9.22 -8.95
CA THR A 525 4.11 9.05 -8.14
C THR A 525 3.86 9.49 -6.69
N GLY A 526 4.82 9.26 -5.81
CA GLY A 526 4.74 9.67 -4.40
C GLY A 526 4.57 11.17 -4.22
N ASN A 527 5.23 12.00 -5.05
CA ASN A 527 5.05 13.44 -4.98
C ASN A 527 3.73 13.88 -5.64
N ALA A 528 3.33 13.21 -6.72
CA ALA A 528 2.07 13.53 -7.38
C ALA A 528 0.88 13.40 -6.42
N ILE A 529 0.85 12.37 -5.55
CA ILE A 529 -0.28 12.19 -4.62
C ILE A 529 -0.39 13.35 -3.62
N ILE A 530 0.72 13.91 -3.17
CA ILE A 530 0.72 15.08 -2.26
C ILE A 530 0.07 16.27 -2.96
N HIS A 531 0.53 16.64 -4.16
CA HIS A 531 -0.03 17.75 -4.92
C HIS A 531 -1.49 17.53 -5.31
N ILE A 532 -1.88 16.29 -5.58
CA ILE A 532 -3.27 15.92 -5.92
C ILE A 532 -4.17 16.08 -4.71
N THR A 533 -3.77 15.60 -3.53
CA THR A 533 -4.56 15.77 -2.30
C THR A 533 -4.69 17.25 -1.93
N ASP A 534 -3.63 18.04 -2.04
CA ASP A 534 -3.68 19.49 -1.87
C ASP A 534 -4.64 20.17 -2.86
N SER A 535 -4.65 19.71 -4.10
CA SER A 535 -5.55 20.23 -5.12
C SER A 535 -7.00 19.88 -4.82
N VAL A 536 -7.28 18.67 -4.35
CA VAL A 536 -8.61 18.23 -3.87
C VAL A 536 -9.06 19.09 -2.69
N ILE A 537 -8.21 19.30 -1.68
CA ILE A 537 -8.51 20.08 -0.48
C ILE A 537 -8.82 21.56 -0.85
N ARG A 538 -8.02 22.16 -1.70
CA ARG A 538 -8.25 23.55 -2.17
C ARG A 538 -9.56 23.73 -2.95
N HIS A 539 -10.06 22.69 -3.60
CA HIS A 539 -11.26 22.74 -4.44
C HIS A 539 -12.52 22.20 -3.76
N LYS A 540 -12.41 21.49 -2.62
CA LYS A 540 -13.53 20.82 -1.94
C LYS A 540 -14.70 21.74 -1.61
N HIS A 541 -14.45 23.03 -1.32
CA HIS A 541 -15.50 24.01 -1.01
C HIS A 541 -16.26 24.53 -2.25
N ARG A 542 -15.74 24.24 -3.46
CA ARG A 542 -16.33 24.68 -4.74
C ARG A 542 -17.15 23.57 -5.41
N LEU A 543 -17.17 22.38 -4.81
CA LEU A 543 -17.82 21.18 -5.32
C LEU A 543 -18.85 20.70 -4.30
N ASP A 544 -19.99 20.19 -4.76
CA ASP A 544 -20.83 19.42 -3.89
C ASP A 544 -20.23 18.04 -3.61
N ALA A 545 -20.83 17.28 -2.68
CA ALA A 545 -20.29 15.98 -2.28
C ALA A 545 -20.21 14.97 -3.44
N ASP A 546 -21.22 14.98 -4.32
CA ASP A 546 -21.26 14.05 -5.46
C ASP A 546 -20.27 14.45 -6.56
N GLU A 547 -20.09 15.76 -6.81
CA GLU A 547 -19.09 16.26 -7.76
C GLU A 547 -17.66 15.94 -7.30
N LEU A 548 -17.38 16.12 -6.00
CA LEU A 548 -16.08 15.81 -5.39
C LEU A 548 -15.79 14.31 -5.48
N GLN A 549 -16.75 13.48 -5.04
CA GLN A 549 -16.65 12.03 -5.13
C GLN A 549 -16.39 11.58 -6.57
N ALA A 550 -17.18 12.09 -7.52
CA ALA A 550 -17.04 11.73 -8.93
C ALA A 550 -15.68 12.17 -9.53
N ALA A 551 -15.06 13.24 -9.04
CA ALA A 551 -13.72 13.65 -9.45
C ALA A 551 -12.66 12.69 -8.90
N ILE A 552 -12.73 12.33 -7.62
CA ILE A 552 -11.81 11.40 -6.97
C ILE A 552 -11.92 10.01 -7.62
N ASP A 553 -13.14 9.49 -7.80
CA ASP A 553 -13.36 8.18 -8.43
C ASP A 553 -12.82 8.15 -9.87
N ARG A 554 -13.05 9.22 -10.63
CA ARG A 554 -12.55 9.34 -12.00
C ARG A 554 -11.02 9.38 -12.05
N PHE A 555 -10.40 10.04 -11.09
CA PHE A 555 -8.94 10.02 -10.94
C PHE A 555 -8.44 8.61 -10.62
N ILE A 556 -9.03 7.94 -9.63
CA ILE A 556 -8.69 6.55 -9.28
C ILE A 556 -8.79 5.64 -10.52
N GLU A 557 -9.90 5.71 -11.28
CA GLU A 557 -10.08 4.91 -12.50
C GLU A 557 -8.97 5.15 -13.53
N SER A 558 -8.50 6.38 -13.66
CA SER A 558 -7.41 6.74 -14.58
C SER A 558 -6.06 6.17 -14.19
N GLN A 559 -5.89 5.78 -12.94
CA GLN A 559 -4.64 5.24 -12.38
C GLN A 559 -4.68 3.72 -12.15
N VAL A 560 -5.80 3.06 -12.38
CA VAL A 560 -5.90 1.60 -12.36
C VAL A 560 -5.35 1.03 -13.68
N LEU A 561 -4.03 0.96 -13.79
CA LEU A 561 -3.30 0.63 -15.02
C LEU A 561 -3.33 -0.88 -15.34
N VAL A 562 -4.53 -1.44 -15.44
CA VAL A 562 -4.77 -2.84 -15.77
C VAL A 562 -5.34 -2.94 -17.18
N PRO A 563 -4.65 -3.60 -18.13
CA PRO A 563 -5.14 -3.75 -19.48
C PRO A 563 -6.53 -4.43 -19.55
N GLY A 564 -7.48 -3.76 -20.20
CA GLY A 564 -8.87 -4.20 -20.34
C GLY A 564 -9.86 -3.50 -19.43
N ILE A 565 -9.41 -2.88 -18.33
CA ILE A 565 -10.28 -2.11 -17.43
C ILE A 565 -9.83 -0.65 -17.26
N TRP A 566 -8.62 -0.31 -17.67
CA TRP A 566 -8.09 1.06 -17.58
C TRP A 566 -8.91 2.05 -18.41
N LYS A 567 -9.24 3.18 -17.80
CA LYS A 567 -10.01 4.27 -18.39
C LYS A 567 -9.21 5.59 -18.29
N PRO A 568 -8.44 5.99 -19.31
CA PRO A 568 -7.69 7.25 -19.28
C PRO A 568 -8.64 8.44 -19.21
N ILE A 569 -8.21 9.51 -18.54
CA ILE A 569 -8.87 10.82 -18.65
C ILE A 569 -8.59 11.34 -20.06
N ASP A 570 -9.62 11.69 -20.82
CA ASP A 570 -9.45 12.19 -22.18
C ASP A 570 -9.52 13.74 -22.24
N GLN A 571 -9.05 14.30 -23.36
CA GLN A 571 -9.04 15.74 -23.58
C GLN A 571 -10.47 16.34 -23.63
N ARG A 572 -11.47 15.56 -24.01
CA ARG A 572 -12.86 15.99 -24.04
C ARG A 572 -13.41 16.18 -22.63
N GLU A 573 -13.05 15.29 -21.70
CA GLU A 573 -13.40 15.46 -20.30
C GLU A 573 -12.75 16.71 -19.71
N LEU A 574 -11.48 16.93 -20.00
CA LEU A 574 -10.73 18.11 -19.53
C LEU A 574 -11.25 19.42 -20.16
N GLY A 575 -11.74 19.39 -21.39
CA GLY A 575 -12.26 20.55 -22.12
C GLY A 575 -13.62 21.07 -21.65
N ARG A 576 -14.38 20.29 -20.88
CA ARG A 576 -15.72 20.71 -20.40
C ARG A 576 -15.63 21.84 -19.37
N PRO A 577 -16.49 22.87 -19.44
CA PRO A 577 -16.43 24.02 -18.52
C PRO A 577 -17.15 23.76 -17.17
N THR A 578 -16.98 22.57 -16.59
CA THR A 578 -17.60 22.20 -15.30
C THR A 578 -16.64 22.38 -14.14
N ARG A 579 -17.15 22.46 -12.90
CA ARG A 579 -16.34 22.53 -11.69
C ARG A 579 -15.47 21.26 -11.52
N LYS A 580 -16.06 20.09 -11.76
CA LYS A 580 -15.36 18.79 -11.78
C LYS A 580 -14.20 18.77 -12.78
N SER A 581 -14.41 19.24 -14.02
CA SER A 581 -13.33 19.24 -15.03
C SER A 581 -12.20 20.21 -14.73
N ARG A 582 -12.45 21.30 -13.98
CA ARG A 582 -11.39 22.19 -13.48
C ARG A 582 -10.49 21.47 -12.47
N LEU A 583 -11.06 20.71 -11.55
CA LEU A 583 -10.27 19.90 -10.62
C LEU A 583 -9.48 18.81 -11.39
N LEU A 584 -10.12 18.09 -12.32
CA LEU A 584 -9.43 17.06 -13.11
C LEU A 584 -8.28 17.64 -13.97
N ARG A 585 -8.43 18.85 -14.54
CA ARG A 585 -7.33 19.54 -15.23
C ARG A 585 -6.17 19.86 -14.29
N ARG A 586 -6.47 20.29 -13.07
CA ARG A 586 -5.42 20.58 -12.09
C ARG A 586 -4.69 19.29 -11.69
N VAL A 587 -5.43 18.24 -11.39
CA VAL A 587 -4.89 16.91 -11.10
C VAL A 587 -4.02 16.37 -12.26
N TRP A 588 -4.48 16.55 -13.49
CA TRP A 588 -3.70 16.16 -14.67
C TRP A 588 -2.38 16.95 -14.78
N LYS A 589 -2.42 18.26 -14.50
CA LYS A 589 -1.21 19.09 -14.46
C LYS A 589 -0.24 18.63 -13.38
N ASP A 590 -0.74 18.34 -12.17
CA ASP A 590 0.07 17.83 -11.07
C ASP A 590 0.71 16.47 -11.42
N LEU A 591 0.00 15.60 -12.14
CA LEU A 591 0.56 14.35 -12.68
C LEU A 591 1.67 14.60 -13.70
N ASP A 592 1.47 15.55 -14.63
CA ASP A 592 2.45 15.87 -15.68
C ASP A 592 3.73 16.46 -15.09
N GLU A 593 3.60 17.36 -14.13
CA GLU A 593 4.72 17.97 -13.43
C GLU A 593 5.53 16.96 -12.60
N CYS A 594 4.86 15.94 -12.03
CA CYS A 594 5.48 14.94 -11.17
C CYS A 594 5.77 13.60 -11.87
N LYS A 595 5.57 13.46 -13.19
CA LYS A 595 5.70 12.17 -13.90
C LYS A 595 7.09 11.53 -13.86
N GLU A 596 8.12 12.35 -13.67
CA GLU A 596 9.52 11.93 -13.55
C GLU A 596 10.05 12.02 -12.12
N THR A 597 9.17 12.05 -11.12
CA THR A 597 9.60 12.16 -9.73
C THR A 597 10.54 11.02 -9.35
N VAL A 598 11.71 11.45 -8.92
CA VAL A 598 12.86 10.65 -8.54
C VAL A 598 13.06 10.82 -7.05
#